data_fbc3eef9cc5c0751adb0a63b4ac7a024
#
_entry.id   fbc3eef9cc5c0751adb0a63b4ac7a024
#
_cell.length_a   1.000
_cell.length_b   1.000
_cell.length_c   1.000
_cell.angle_alpha   90.00
_cell.angle_beta   90.00
_cell.angle_gamma   90.00
#
_symmetry.space_group_name_H-M   'P 1'
#
loop_
_entity.id
_entity.type
_entity.pdbx_description
1 polymer ?
#
loop_
_entity_poly.entity_id
_entity_poly.type
_entity_poly.pdbx_seq_one_letter_code
_entity_poly.pdbx_strand_id
1 'polypeptide(L)'
;MSRLRILSVLLGLAALPACDNRPVVDDRQNLCSEELVTLRVEVVTAEGVHVKGATVTATNLETNQSITSVTDAEGFSRAVNESIAPGATQVSATAGSKVSPPVQVEWECDACHCTPIPGAVVLQLNP
;
A
#
# COMPACT_ATOMS: atom_id res chain seq x y z
N MET A 1 -60.10 -4.99 -50.29
CA MET A 1 -59.78 -4.96 -49.97
C MET A 1 -58.88 -4.96 -49.14
N SER A 2 -58.55 -4.96 -48.77
CA SER A 2 -57.87 -5.03 -48.16
C SER A 2 -56.95 -5.12 -47.50
N ARG A 3 -56.76 -5.08 -47.29
CA ARG A 3 -56.04 -5.11 -46.81
C ARG A 3 -55.10 -5.06 -46.11
N LEU A 4 -54.58 -5.05 -45.66
CA LEU A 4 -53.80 -5.06 -45.02
C LEU A 4 -52.92 -5.12 -44.37
N ARG A 5 -52.68 -5.14 -44.08
CA ARG A 5 -52.05 -5.12 -43.67
C ARG A 5 -51.11 -5.09 -43.02
N ILE A 6 -50.71 -5.07 -42.73
CA ILE A 6 -49.96 -5.04 -42.21
C ILE A 6 -49.09 -5.04 -41.52
N LEU A 7 -48.83 -5.07 -41.33
CA LEU A 7 -48.14 -5.10 -40.75
C LEU A 7 -47.24 -5.10 -40.12
N SER A 8 -47.02 -5.07 -39.99
CA SER A 8 -46.33 -5.07 -39.45
C SER A 8 -45.42 -5.16 -38.79
N VAL A 9 -45.13 -5.06 -38.65
CA VAL A 9 -44.40 -5.14 -38.11
C VAL A 9 -43.47 -5.14 -37.43
N LEU A 10 -43.22 -5.07 -37.18
CA LEU A 10 -42.49 -5.07 -36.59
C LEU A 10 -41.64 -5.06 -35.96
N LEU A 11 -41.40 -5.05 -35.69
CA LEU A 11 -40.71 -5.06 -35.11
C LEU A 11 -39.83 -5.07 -34.48
N GLY A 12 -39.49 -4.96 -34.27
CA GLY A 12 -38.76 -4.96 -33.68
C GLY A 12 -37.91 -5.07 -33.08
N LEU A 13 -37.54 -5.02 -32.86
CA LEU A 13 -36.79 -5.17 -32.32
C LEU A 13 -35.92 -5.00 -31.74
N ALA A 14 -35.63 -4.88 -31.48
CA ALA A 14 -35.00 -4.71 -30.99
C ALA A 14 -34.14 -4.85 -30.22
N ALA A 15 -33.73 -4.84 -30.01
CA ALA A 15 -33.06 -4.93 -29.47
C ALA A 15 -32.20 -5.09 -28.73
N LEU A 16 -31.84 -5.02 -28.44
CA LEU A 16 -31.24 -5.11 -27.80
C LEU A 16 -30.18 -5.09 -27.36
N PRO A 17 -29.69 -5.09 -27.19
CA PRO A 17 -28.59 -5.11 -27.01
C PRO A 17 -27.90 -4.75 -26.02
N ALA A 18 -27.77 -4.46 -25.82
CA ALA A 18 -27.30 -4.06 -25.00
C ALA A 18 -26.62 -4.51 -24.13
N CYS A 19 -26.49 -4.66 -23.78
CA CYS A 19 -26.09 -5.10 -22.97
C CYS A 19 -24.92 -4.97 -22.64
N ASP A 20 -24.60 -5.05 -22.63
CA ASP A 20 -23.64 -5.11 -22.54
C ASP A 20 -22.76 -4.57 -21.90
N ASN A 21 -22.34 -4.58 -21.71
CA ASN A 21 -21.55 -3.96 -21.29
C ASN A 21 -21.19 -3.96 -20.02
N ARG A 22 -20.91 -3.79 -19.57
CA ARG A 22 -20.81 -3.64 -18.45
C ARG A 22 -19.76 -4.12 -17.76
N PRO A 23 -19.71 -4.75 -17.25
CA PRO A 23 -18.91 -5.23 -16.31
C PRO A 23 -17.49 -5.27 -16.49
N VAL A 24 -17.13 -5.18 -17.53
CA VAL A 24 -15.76 -5.28 -17.82
C VAL A 24 -14.89 -4.46 -16.98
N VAL A 25 -15.34 -3.28 -16.73
CA VAL A 25 -14.54 -2.35 -16.02
C VAL A 25 -14.21 -2.81 -14.64
N ASP A 26 -15.14 -3.44 -14.03
CA ASP A 26 -14.95 -3.84 -12.67
C ASP A 26 -13.85 -4.83 -12.49
N ASP A 27 -13.58 -5.60 -13.49
CA ASP A 27 -12.56 -6.62 -13.38
C ASP A 27 -11.20 -6.03 -13.13
N ARG A 28 -10.95 -4.87 -13.66
CA ARG A 28 -9.65 -4.28 -13.46
C ARG A 28 -9.41 -3.90 -12.05
N GLN A 29 -10.43 -3.46 -11.37
CA GLN A 29 -10.27 -3.07 -9.99
C GLN A 29 -9.96 -4.25 -9.13
N ASN A 30 -10.43 -5.42 -9.53
CA ASN A 30 -10.20 -6.60 -8.74
C ASN A 30 -8.80 -7.15 -8.85
N LEU A 31 -8.00 -6.61 -9.75
CA LEU A 31 -6.63 -7.06 -9.88
C LEU A 31 -5.72 -6.51 -8.80
N CYS A 32 -6.15 -5.50 -8.07
CA CYS A 32 -5.34 -4.95 -7.00
C CYS A 32 -5.69 -5.66 -5.69
N SER A 33 -4.65 -6.08 -4.97
CA SER A 33 -4.82 -6.66 -3.65
C SER A 33 -5.27 -5.59 -2.68
N GLU A 34 -6.07 -5.96 -1.69
CA GLU A 34 -6.49 -5.01 -0.67
C GLU A 34 -5.50 -4.90 0.46
N GLU A 35 -4.54 -5.81 0.51
CA GLU A 35 -3.53 -5.74 1.55
C GLU A 35 -2.56 -4.61 1.30
N LEU A 36 -2.22 -3.89 2.35
CA LEU A 36 -1.25 -2.82 2.24
C LEU A 36 0.15 -3.39 2.14
N VAL A 37 0.96 -2.77 1.30
CA VAL A 37 2.37 -3.11 1.22
C VAL A 37 3.06 -2.50 2.43
N THR A 38 3.88 -3.29 3.10
CA THR A 38 4.56 -2.86 4.33
C THR A 38 6.06 -2.83 4.14
N LEU A 39 6.71 -1.99 4.94
CA LEU A 39 8.16 -1.94 5.04
C LEU A 39 8.55 -2.81 6.23
N ARG A 40 9.52 -3.67 6.03
CA ARG A 40 10.02 -4.50 7.11
C ARG A 40 11.15 -3.75 7.82
N VAL A 41 10.95 -3.49 9.11
CA VAL A 41 11.93 -2.77 9.92
C VAL A 41 12.44 -3.70 11.00
N GLU A 42 13.75 -3.80 11.10
CA GLU A 42 14.40 -4.59 12.14
C GLU A 42 15.24 -3.64 12.99
N VAL A 43 15.13 -3.75 14.32
CA VAL A 43 15.90 -2.90 15.23
C VAL A 43 16.85 -3.79 16.02
N VAL A 44 18.13 -3.41 16.02
CA VAL A 44 19.17 -4.16 16.73
C VAL A 44 19.99 -3.22 17.58
N THR A 45 20.67 -3.78 18.58
CA THR A 45 21.64 -3.03 19.38
C THR A 45 22.91 -2.80 18.59
N ALA A 46 23.83 -2.06 19.17
CA ALA A 46 25.16 -1.87 18.56
C ALA A 46 25.86 -3.18 18.33
N GLU A 47 25.55 -4.22 19.12
CA GLU A 47 26.15 -5.55 18.98
C GLU A 47 25.34 -6.47 18.08
N GLY A 48 24.26 -5.98 17.48
CA GLY A 48 23.48 -6.77 16.56
C GLY A 48 22.37 -7.62 17.20
N VAL A 49 22.05 -7.38 18.46
CA VAL A 49 21.01 -8.14 19.13
C VAL A 49 19.65 -7.50 18.89
N HIS A 50 18.66 -8.30 18.57
CA HIS A 50 17.31 -7.82 18.30
C HIS A 50 16.70 -7.13 19.51
N VAL A 51 15.98 -6.05 19.27
CA VAL A 51 15.43 -5.23 20.36
C VAL A 51 13.91 -5.29 20.33
N LYS A 52 13.34 -5.87 21.38
CA LYS A 52 11.89 -5.85 21.57
C LYS A 52 11.50 -4.52 22.20
N GLY A 53 10.38 -3.96 21.75
CA GLY A 53 9.84 -2.76 22.38
C GLY A 53 10.51 -1.46 21.96
N ALA A 54 11.29 -1.48 20.90
CA ALA A 54 11.84 -0.24 20.35
C ALA A 54 10.75 0.50 19.59
N THR A 55 10.76 1.83 19.71
CA THR A 55 9.81 2.66 18.98
C THR A 55 10.38 2.99 17.62
N VAL A 56 9.65 2.62 16.58
CA VAL A 56 10.02 2.91 15.19
C VAL A 56 9.15 4.06 14.70
N THR A 57 9.76 5.07 14.13
CA THR A 57 9.03 6.21 13.57
C THR A 57 9.43 6.40 12.13
N ALA A 58 8.43 6.44 11.25
CA ALA A 58 8.62 6.71 9.83
C ALA A 58 7.91 8.01 9.52
N THR A 59 8.63 8.94 8.89
CA THR A 59 8.08 10.27 8.59
C THR A 59 8.29 10.59 7.13
N ASN A 60 7.21 10.89 6.42
CA ASN A 60 7.28 11.32 5.05
C ASN A 60 7.85 12.75 5.04
N LEU A 61 8.95 12.93 4.32
CA LEU A 61 9.66 14.20 4.35
C LEU A 61 8.92 15.33 3.64
N GLU A 62 7.99 15.00 2.76
CA GLU A 62 7.23 16.01 2.03
C GLU A 62 5.96 16.43 2.74
N THR A 63 5.28 15.47 3.38
CA THR A 63 3.98 15.75 3.98
C THR A 63 4.03 15.84 5.49
N ASN A 64 5.14 15.40 6.10
CA ASN A 64 5.32 15.31 7.55
C ASN A 64 4.38 14.31 8.22
N GLN A 65 3.73 13.47 7.42
CA GLN A 65 2.91 12.40 7.96
C GLN A 65 3.82 11.35 8.58
N SER A 66 3.44 10.83 9.75
CA SER A 66 4.26 9.86 10.47
C SER A 66 3.47 8.61 10.81
N ILE A 67 4.17 7.49 10.86
CA ILE A 67 3.66 6.23 11.39
C ILE A 67 4.61 5.81 12.50
N THR A 68 4.07 5.50 13.68
CA THR A 68 4.86 5.08 14.83
C THR A 68 4.41 3.69 15.23
N SER A 69 5.37 2.83 15.56
CA SER A 69 5.08 1.47 15.98
C SER A 69 6.14 0.99 16.94
N VAL A 70 5.93 -0.22 17.48
CA VAL A 70 6.83 -0.81 18.48
C VAL A 70 7.24 -2.17 17.96
N THR A 71 8.53 -2.52 18.10
CA THR A 71 9.02 -3.80 17.62
C THR A 71 8.53 -4.95 18.48
N ASP A 72 8.38 -6.11 17.82
CA ASP A 72 7.92 -7.33 18.48
C ASP A 72 9.07 -8.05 19.18
N ALA A 73 8.81 -9.27 19.64
CA ALA A 73 9.78 -10.03 20.42
C ALA A 73 11.04 -10.35 19.63
N GLU A 74 10.94 -10.39 18.29
CA GLU A 74 12.07 -10.67 17.41
C GLU A 74 12.73 -9.41 16.91
N GLY A 75 12.28 -8.23 17.34
CA GLY A 75 12.90 -6.98 16.94
C GLY A 75 12.37 -6.40 15.65
N PHE A 76 11.22 -6.87 15.16
CA PHE A 76 10.67 -6.44 13.89
C PHE A 76 9.43 -5.59 14.07
N SER A 77 9.21 -4.67 13.13
CA SER A 77 7.96 -3.97 12.97
C SER A 77 7.56 -4.01 11.51
N ARG A 78 6.29 -4.27 11.26
CA ARG A 78 5.72 -4.24 9.92
C ARG A 78 4.54 -3.28 9.84
N ALA A 79 4.51 -2.31 10.75
CA ALA A 79 3.41 -1.36 10.80
C ALA A 79 3.59 -0.19 9.86
N VAL A 80 4.81 0.05 9.38
CA VAL A 80 5.03 1.12 8.40
C VAL A 80 4.53 0.60 7.07
N ASN A 81 3.57 1.28 6.48
CA ASN A 81 2.93 0.78 5.28
C ASN A 81 2.75 1.88 4.24
N GLU A 82 2.23 1.48 3.09
CA GLU A 82 2.16 2.37 1.93
C GLU A 82 1.23 3.56 2.11
N SER A 83 0.48 3.63 3.19
CA SER A 83 -0.35 4.81 3.42
C SER A 83 0.47 6.09 3.62
N ILE A 84 1.77 5.94 3.91
CA ILE A 84 2.66 7.08 4.06
C ILE A 84 3.23 7.55 2.73
N ALA A 85 3.04 6.76 1.65
CA ALA A 85 3.59 7.05 0.33
C ALA A 85 2.78 8.15 -0.36
N PRO A 86 3.29 8.69 -1.47
CA PRO A 86 4.56 8.39 -2.11
C PRO A 86 5.68 9.26 -1.57
N GLY A 87 6.89 8.96 -2.04
CA GLY A 87 8.03 9.85 -1.82
C GLY A 87 8.99 9.36 -0.77
N ALA A 88 9.84 10.26 -0.32
CA ALA A 88 10.91 9.93 0.62
C ALA A 88 10.40 9.88 2.04
N THR A 89 10.77 8.82 2.75
CA THR A 89 10.39 8.62 4.14
C THR A 89 11.65 8.35 4.95
N GLN A 90 11.78 9.01 6.09
CA GLN A 90 12.87 8.77 7.01
C GLN A 90 12.40 7.84 8.10
N VAL A 91 13.18 6.79 8.38
CA VAL A 91 12.81 5.77 9.36
C VAL A 91 13.88 5.73 10.43
N SER A 92 13.50 5.79 11.70
CA SER A 92 14.45 5.73 12.79
C SER A 92 13.81 4.99 13.96
N ALA A 93 14.65 4.63 14.94
CA ALA A 93 14.18 3.90 16.11
C ALA A 93 14.78 4.49 17.37
N THR A 94 14.04 4.35 18.48
CA THR A 94 14.54 4.70 19.80
C THR A 94 14.20 3.58 20.78
N ALA A 95 15.06 3.42 21.77
CA ALA A 95 14.82 2.47 22.85
C ALA A 95 15.51 3.04 24.09
N GLY A 96 14.70 3.56 25.02
CA GLY A 96 15.25 4.29 26.15
C GLY A 96 15.97 5.52 25.68
N SER A 97 17.23 5.69 26.07
CA SER A 97 18.02 6.82 25.63
C SER A 97 18.79 6.57 24.34
N LYS A 98 18.64 5.38 23.75
CA LYS A 98 19.40 5.03 22.56
C LYS A 98 18.58 5.31 21.31
N VAL A 99 19.27 5.73 20.27
CA VAL A 99 18.62 6.09 19.01
C VAL A 99 19.39 5.46 17.86
N SER A 100 18.71 5.28 16.73
CA SER A 100 19.37 4.83 15.51
C SER A 100 19.54 6.03 14.58
N PRO A 101 20.58 6.03 13.73
CA PRO A 101 20.62 6.99 12.66
C PRO A 101 19.41 6.77 11.73
N PRO A 102 18.87 7.83 11.15
CA PRO A 102 17.73 7.64 10.25
C PRO A 102 18.16 7.01 8.94
N VAL A 103 17.28 6.22 8.38
CA VAL A 103 17.48 5.59 7.08
C VAL A 103 16.37 6.08 6.17
N GLN A 104 16.72 6.43 4.95
CA GLN A 104 15.74 6.93 4.00
C GLN A 104 15.23 5.81 3.11
N VAL A 105 13.92 5.78 2.90
CA VAL A 105 13.24 4.81 2.04
C VAL A 105 12.41 5.61 1.05
N GLU A 106 12.44 5.18 -0.23
CA GLU A 106 11.62 5.80 -1.26
C GLU A 106 10.43 4.91 -1.54
N TRP A 107 9.25 5.49 -1.60
CA TRP A 107 8.04 4.77 -1.97
C TRP A 107 7.71 5.07 -3.41
N GLU A 108 7.66 4.04 -4.25
CA GLU A 108 7.30 4.17 -5.65
C GLU A 108 5.96 3.50 -5.88
N CYS A 109 5.08 4.19 -6.57
CA CYS A 109 3.69 3.76 -6.70
C CYS A 109 3.37 3.37 -8.12
N ASP A 110 2.58 2.29 -8.28
CA ASP A 110 2.00 1.94 -9.57
C ASP A 110 0.49 2.14 -9.45
N ALA A 111 -0.28 1.52 -10.33
CA ALA A 111 -1.71 1.74 -10.37
C ALA A 111 -2.43 1.16 -9.15
N CYS A 112 -1.83 0.21 -8.45
CA CYS A 112 -2.46 -0.49 -7.34
C CYS A 112 -1.86 -0.18 -6.00
N HIS A 113 -0.52 -0.12 -5.94
CA HIS A 113 0.18 -0.08 -4.66
C HIS A 113 1.42 0.75 -4.75
N CYS A 114 1.94 1.12 -3.58
CA CYS A 114 3.24 1.76 -3.46
C CYS A 114 4.19 0.78 -2.78
N THR A 115 5.42 0.72 -3.28
CA THR A 115 6.42 -0.24 -2.82
C THR A 115 7.61 0.52 -2.24
N PRO A 116 8.12 0.11 -1.09
CA PRO A 116 9.27 0.80 -0.49
C PRO A 116 10.58 0.27 -1.08
N ILE A 117 11.52 1.18 -1.28
CA ILE A 117 12.84 0.86 -1.79
C ILE A 117 13.86 1.49 -0.85
N PRO A 118 14.59 0.68 -0.13
CA PRO A 118 14.56 -0.79 -0.04
C PRO A 118 13.32 -1.27 0.69
N GLY A 119 12.99 -2.54 0.50
CA GLY A 119 11.81 -3.14 1.11
C GLY A 119 12.01 -3.56 2.56
N ALA A 120 13.23 -3.50 3.04
CA ALA A 120 13.57 -3.85 4.42
C ALA A 120 14.73 -2.99 4.87
N VAL A 121 14.69 -2.58 6.13
CA VAL A 121 15.78 -1.79 6.72
C VAL A 121 16.15 -2.36 8.07
N VAL A 122 17.42 -2.22 8.43
CA VAL A 122 17.92 -2.57 9.75
C VAL A 122 18.36 -1.28 10.41
N LEU A 123 17.79 -1.01 11.58
CA LEU A 123 18.11 0.19 12.35
C LEU A 123 18.95 -0.24 13.54
N GLN A 124 20.19 0.24 13.60
CA GLN A 124 21.10 -0.12 14.68
C GLN A 124 21.15 1.02 15.67
N LEU A 125 20.81 0.71 16.91
CA LEU A 125 20.85 1.69 17.99
C LEU A 125 22.30 1.99 18.34
N ASN A 126 22.56 3.24 18.73
CA ASN A 126 23.90 3.61 19.17
C ASN A 126 24.22 2.89 20.49
N PRO A 127 25.50 2.78 20.83
CA PRO A 127 25.89 2.08 22.04
C PRO A 127 25.53 2.81 23.32
#